data_db86da6a9eef4e5c40112006453acddc
#
_entry.id   db86da6a9eef4e5c40112006453acddc
#
_cell.length_a   1.000
_cell.length_b   1.000
_cell.length_c   1.000
_cell.angle_alpha   90.00
_cell.angle_beta   90.00
_cell.angle_gamma   90.00
#
_symmetry.space_group_name_H-M   'P 1'
#
loop_
_entity.id
_entity.type
_entity.pdbx_description
1 polymer ?
#
loop_
_entity_poly.entity_id
_entity_poly.type
_entity_poly.pdbx_seq_one_letter_code
_entity_poly.pdbx_strand_id
1 'polypeptide(L)'
;PLPIGFPCENTRITLVEDEICVSGTCLSAGYYNAPEKTAAAFVQHPDARGIPERMYKTGDLGAYNERGELMFLGRKDSQIKKQGYRIELGEIECAIKACQAVTQGCCFYQAATQQIVCCYSGEDDEKALRGELRRRLPKYMLPDVYYHLPQFPQTMNGKIDRVRLRQELGL
;
A
#
# COMPACT_ATOMS: atom_id res chain seq x y z
N PRO A 1 -9.42 11.04 -4.66
CA PRO A 1 -8.22 11.00 -3.83
C PRO A 1 -7.50 12.36 -3.90
N LEU A 2 -6.91 12.79 -2.78
CA LEU A 2 -6.11 14.00 -2.74
C LEU A 2 -4.74 13.72 -3.38
N PRO A 3 -4.16 14.67 -4.16
CA PRO A 3 -2.80 14.52 -4.67
C PRO A 3 -1.77 14.61 -3.53
N ILE A 4 -0.62 13.97 -3.72
CA ILE A 4 0.56 14.17 -2.87
C ILE A 4 1.10 15.59 -3.10
N GLY A 5 0.97 16.10 -4.33
CA GLY A 5 1.43 17.42 -4.74
C GLY A 5 2.69 17.37 -5.61
N PHE A 6 3.59 18.32 -5.39
CA PHE A 6 4.83 18.48 -6.17
C PHE A 6 6.05 18.09 -5.35
N PRO A 7 7.16 17.68 -5.99
CA PRO A 7 8.42 17.44 -5.30
C PRO A 7 8.91 18.68 -4.54
N CYS A 8 9.48 18.45 -3.36
CA CYS A 8 10.18 19.52 -2.64
C CYS A 8 11.47 19.94 -3.35
N GLU A 9 12.03 21.11 -3.00
CA GLU A 9 13.32 21.55 -3.50
C GLU A 9 14.42 20.50 -3.27
N ASN A 10 15.34 20.37 -4.21
CA ASN A 10 16.44 19.39 -4.19
C ASN A 10 15.98 17.91 -4.14
N THR A 11 14.73 17.65 -4.49
CA THR A 11 14.16 16.32 -4.59
C THR A 11 13.62 16.10 -5.99
N ARG A 12 13.97 14.98 -6.59
CA ARG A 12 13.42 14.54 -7.88
C ARG A 12 12.55 13.31 -7.65
N ILE A 13 11.39 13.30 -8.27
CA ILE A 13 10.50 12.13 -8.34
C ILE A 13 10.57 11.58 -9.76
N THR A 14 10.85 10.29 -9.87
CA THR A 14 10.81 9.54 -11.12
C THR A 14 9.86 8.37 -10.97
N LEU A 15 8.96 8.17 -11.92
CA LEU A 15 8.12 6.98 -11.97
C LEU A 15 8.85 5.90 -12.77
N VAL A 16 9.14 4.77 -12.12
CA VAL A 16 9.73 3.59 -12.75
C VAL A 16 8.74 2.45 -12.65
N GLU A 17 8.15 2.02 -13.76
CA GLU A 17 7.05 1.05 -13.76
C GLU A 17 5.93 1.45 -12.78
N ASP A 18 5.51 2.70 -12.83
CA ASP A 18 4.53 3.33 -11.92
C ASP A 18 4.98 3.41 -10.45
N GLU A 19 6.15 2.90 -10.09
CA GLU A 19 6.70 3.05 -8.74
C GLU A 19 7.28 4.45 -8.53
N ILE A 20 6.88 5.11 -7.46
CA ILE A 20 7.42 6.40 -7.04
C ILE A 20 8.85 6.18 -6.54
N CYS A 21 9.81 6.72 -7.27
CA CYS A 21 11.21 6.68 -6.90
C CYS A 21 11.71 8.09 -6.60
N VAL A 22 12.52 8.21 -5.55
CA VAL A 22 13.02 9.50 -5.06
C VAL A 22 14.52 9.58 -5.24
N SER A 23 15.02 10.69 -5.79
CA SER A 23 16.44 11.02 -5.82
C SER A 23 16.67 12.43 -5.33
N GLY A 24 17.91 12.75 -4.97
CA GLY A 24 18.31 14.06 -4.47
C GLY A 24 18.98 14.00 -3.10
N THR A 25 19.18 15.18 -2.50
CA THR A 25 19.92 15.35 -1.24
C THR A 25 19.15 14.85 0.00
N CYS A 26 17.87 14.55 -0.15
CA CYS A 26 17.01 14.02 0.90
C CYS A 26 17.27 12.54 1.21
N LEU A 27 18.04 11.84 0.36
CA LEU A 27 18.28 10.41 0.54
C LEU A 27 19.21 10.10 1.71
N SER A 28 18.81 9.17 2.56
CA SER A 28 19.67 8.60 3.59
C SER A 28 20.77 7.71 2.99
N ALA A 29 21.76 7.35 3.81
CA ALA A 29 22.81 6.40 3.43
C ALA A 29 22.26 4.98 3.20
N GLY A 30 21.11 4.64 3.79
CA GLY A 30 20.46 3.34 3.69
C GLY A 30 19.85 2.90 5.02
N TYR A 31 19.51 1.63 5.10
CA TYR A 31 18.99 1.01 6.34
C TYR A 31 20.13 0.62 7.27
N TYR A 32 20.00 0.97 8.55
CA TYR A 32 20.99 0.65 9.56
C TYR A 32 21.16 -0.87 9.67
N ASN A 33 22.41 -1.32 9.61
CA ASN A 33 22.81 -2.73 9.71
C ASN A 33 22.04 -3.72 8.80
N ALA A 34 21.59 -3.24 7.62
CA ALA A 34 20.82 -4.02 6.65
C ALA A 34 21.30 -3.75 5.21
N PRO A 35 22.52 -4.21 4.84
CA PRO A 35 23.13 -3.91 3.54
C PRO A 35 22.33 -4.48 2.36
N GLU A 36 21.80 -5.69 2.47
CA GLU A 36 20.99 -6.31 1.42
C GLU A 36 19.69 -5.53 1.18
N LYS A 37 19.01 -5.12 2.25
CA LYS A 37 17.82 -4.28 2.15
C LYS A 37 18.15 -2.91 1.56
N THR A 38 19.31 -2.36 1.90
CA THR A 38 19.79 -1.10 1.32
C THR A 38 20.04 -1.24 -0.17
N ALA A 39 20.75 -2.28 -0.60
CA ALA A 39 21.04 -2.53 -2.00
C ALA A 39 19.77 -2.76 -2.85
N ALA A 40 18.74 -3.40 -2.28
CA ALA A 40 17.47 -3.63 -2.94
C ALA A 40 16.64 -2.35 -3.12
N ALA A 41 16.68 -1.44 -2.13
CA ALA A 41 15.86 -0.23 -2.12
C ALA A 41 16.56 1.00 -2.71
N PHE A 42 17.88 1.12 -2.58
CA PHE A 42 18.67 2.24 -3.09
C PHE A 42 19.46 1.80 -4.32
N VAL A 43 18.94 2.12 -5.47
CA VAL A 43 19.48 1.70 -6.77
C VAL A 43 20.07 2.88 -7.53
N GLN A 44 20.77 2.60 -8.64
CA GLN A 44 21.24 3.62 -9.56
C GLN A 44 20.08 4.17 -10.38
N HIS A 45 19.99 5.50 -10.53
CA HIS A 45 18.99 6.14 -11.40
C HIS A 45 19.19 5.70 -12.86
N PRO A 46 18.14 5.27 -13.58
CA PRO A 46 18.27 4.75 -14.95
C PRO A 46 18.80 5.79 -15.95
N ASP A 47 18.48 7.07 -15.77
CA ASP A 47 18.87 8.17 -16.65
C ASP A 47 20.15 8.89 -16.18
N ALA A 48 20.93 8.29 -15.30
CA ALA A 48 22.18 8.86 -14.81
C ALA A 48 23.21 8.94 -15.97
N ARG A 49 23.22 10.04 -16.71
CA ARG A 49 24.09 10.30 -17.87
C ARG A 49 25.57 10.42 -17.46
N GLY A 50 26.16 9.30 -17.00
CA GLY A 50 27.56 9.22 -16.59
C GLY A 50 27.88 9.77 -15.19
N ILE A 51 26.93 10.36 -14.49
CA ILE A 51 27.07 10.80 -13.10
C ILE A 51 26.31 9.82 -12.21
N PRO A 52 26.97 9.11 -11.27
CA PRO A 52 26.27 8.21 -10.37
C PRO A 52 25.22 8.97 -9.54
N GLU A 53 23.96 8.75 -9.80
CA GLU A 53 22.84 9.30 -9.02
C GLU A 53 22.09 8.16 -8.36
N ARG A 54 22.01 8.19 -7.03
CA ARG A 54 21.24 7.20 -6.27
C ARG A 54 19.76 7.56 -6.28
N MET A 55 18.94 6.52 -6.34
CA MET A 55 17.50 6.61 -6.31
C MET A 55 16.94 5.62 -5.28
N TYR A 56 16.00 6.06 -4.48
CA TYR A 56 15.28 5.23 -3.51
C TYR A 56 13.95 4.78 -4.09
N LYS A 57 13.75 3.47 -4.14
CA LYS A 57 12.50 2.82 -4.50
C LYS A 57 11.57 2.80 -3.29
N THR A 58 10.48 3.56 -3.33
CA THR A 58 9.59 3.70 -2.17
C THR A 58 8.68 2.49 -1.97
N GLY A 59 8.42 1.71 -3.02
CA GLY A 59 7.40 0.68 -3.06
C GLY A 59 5.98 1.26 -3.17
N ASP A 60 5.84 2.57 -3.30
CA ASP A 60 4.57 3.24 -3.54
C ASP A 60 4.35 3.42 -5.03
N LEU A 61 3.13 3.19 -5.50
CA LEU A 61 2.73 3.44 -6.89
C LEU A 61 2.11 4.82 -7.02
N GLY A 62 2.37 5.47 -8.14
CA GLY A 62 1.83 6.79 -8.42
C GLY A 62 1.68 7.09 -9.90
N ALA A 63 0.95 8.15 -10.18
CA ALA A 63 0.83 8.74 -11.51
C ALA A 63 0.73 10.26 -11.37
N TYR A 64 1.01 10.99 -12.44
CA TYR A 64 0.76 12.43 -12.49
C TYR A 64 -0.65 12.69 -13.03
N ASN A 65 -1.38 13.61 -12.40
CA ASN A 65 -2.64 14.09 -12.91
C ASN A 65 -2.43 15.16 -14.01
N GLU A 66 -3.52 15.67 -14.60
CA GLU A 66 -3.49 16.70 -15.64
C GLU A 66 -2.81 18.01 -15.20
N ARG A 67 -2.73 18.26 -13.89
CA ARG A 67 -2.06 19.43 -13.31
C ARG A 67 -0.59 19.21 -13.01
N GLY A 68 -0.05 18.02 -13.31
CA GLY A 68 1.31 17.64 -12.98
C GLY A 68 1.53 17.33 -11.49
N GLU A 69 0.46 17.16 -10.70
CA GLU A 69 0.55 16.77 -9.30
C GLU A 69 0.67 15.24 -9.19
N LEU A 70 1.54 14.77 -8.30
CA LEU A 70 1.71 13.36 -8.02
C LEU A 70 0.51 12.82 -7.24
N MET A 71 -0.07 11.74 -7.75
CA MET A 71 -1.16 10.99 -7.13
C MET A 71 -0.61 9.70 -6.53
N PHE A 72 -1.08 9.33 -5.34
CA PHE A 72 -0.81 8.02 -4.74
C PHE A 72 -1.84 7.01 -5.23
N LEU A 73 -1.36 5.90 -5.81
CA LEU A 73 -2.21 4.82 -6.34
C LEU A 73 -2.22 3.57 -5.44
N GLY A 74 -1.31 3.47 -4.48
CA GLY A 74 -1.21 2.32 -3.58
C GLY A 74 0.23 1.88 -3.33
N ARG A 75 0.39 0.66 -2.82
CA ARG A 75 1.70 0.04 -2.58
C ARG A 75 1.95 -1.07 -3.60
N LYS A 76 3.19 -1.16 -4.12
CA LYS A 76 3.63 -2.23 -5.04
C LYS A 76 3.56 -3.62 -4.38
N ASP A 77 3.81 -3.68 -3.08
CA ASP A 77 3.77 -4.89 -2.27
C ASP A 77 2.35 -5.33 -1.84
N SER A 78 1.35 -4.48 -2.06
CA SER A 78 -0.07 -4.78 -1.83
C SER A 78 -0.82 -5.26 -3.08
N GLN A 79 -0.13 -5.39 -4.20
CA GLN A 79 -0.68 -5.86 -5.46
C GLN A 79 -0.69 -7.39 -5.51
N ILE A 80 -1.82 -7.97 -5.88
CA ILE A 80 -2.00 -9.41 -5.96
C ILE A 80 -2.53 -9.83 -7.33
N LYS A 81 -2.32 -11.10 -7.69
CA LYS A 81 -3.02 -11.74 -8.81
C LYS A 81 -4.01 -12.75 -8.27
N LYS A 82 -5.30 -12.55 -8.53
CA LYS A 82 -6.38 -13.46 -8.13
C LYS A 82 -7.23 -13.78 -9.38
N GLN A 83 -7.32 -15.05 -9.75
CA GLN A 83 -8.11 -15.52 -10.90
C GLN A 83 -7.86 -14.72 -12.20
N GLY A 84 -6.60 -14.35 -12.46
CA GLY A 84 -6.20 -13.57 -13.63
C GLY A 84 -6.36 -12.05 -13.51
N TYR A 85 -7.00 -11.57 -12.45
CA TYR A 85 -7.14 -10.13 -12.17
C TYR A 85 -5.96 -9.62 -11.36
N ARG A 86 -5.46 -8.45 -11.75
CA ARG A 86 -4.49 -7.66 -10.96
C ARG A 86 -5.28 -6.79 -9.99
N ILE A 87 -5.11 -6.97 -8.70
CA ILE A 87 -5.88 -6.33 -7.64
C ILE A 87 -4.93 -5.60 -6.71
N GLU A 88 -5.25 -4.35 -6.41
CA GLU A 88 -4.59 -3.55 -5.38
C GLU A 88 -5.34 -3.72 -4.05
N LEU A 89 -4.71 -4.34 -3.05
CA LEU A 89 -5.33 -4.45 -1.72
C LEU A 89 -5.61 -3.07 -1.10
N GLY A 90 -4.78 -2.07 -1.42
CA GLY A 90 -4.98 -0.69 -0.99
C GLY A 90 -6.29 -0.07 -1.48
N GLU A 91 -6.76 -0.42 -2.69
CA GLU A 91 -8.06 0.03 -3.20
C GLU A 91 -9.20 -0.55 -2.37
N ILE A 92 -9.11 -1.84 -2.02
CA ILE A 92 -10.08 -2.50 -1.15
C ILE A 92 -10.08 -1.84 0.24
N GLU A 93 -8.91 -1.55 0.79
CA GLU A 93 -8.77 -0.87 2.09
C GLU A 93 -9.35 0.54 2.09
N CYS A 94 -9.19 1.27 1.00
CA CYS A 94 -9.83 2.58 0.83
C CYS A 94 -11.36 2.46 0.82
N ALA A 95 -11.91 1.43 0.15
CA ALA A 95 -13.34 1.18 0.14
C ALA A 95 -13.87 0.79 1.53
N ILE A 96 -13.13 -0.04 2.28
CA ILE A 96 -13.46 -0.42 3.66
C ILE A 96 -13.49 0.80 4.57
N LYS A 97 -12.47 1.66 4.52
CA LYS A 97 -12.38 2.89 5.33
C LYS A 97 -13.47 3.91 4.98
N ALA A 98 -14.05 3.85 3.79
CA ALA A 98 -15.15 4.71 3.38
C ALA A 98 -16.53 4.22 3.87
N CYS A 99 -16.61 3.05 4.54
CA CYS A 99 -17.82 2.56 5.16
C CYS A 99 -18.02 3.22 6.52
N GLN A 100 -19.24 3.74 6.79
CA GLN A 100 -19.51 4.55 8.00
C GLN A 100 -19.33 3.75 9.30
N ALA A 101 -19.66 2.47 9.26
CA ALA A 101 -19.56 1.57 10.42
C ALA A 101 -18.12 1.11 10.74
N VAL A 102 -17.13 1.47 9.91
CA VAL A 102 -15.75 1.00 10.06
C VAL A 102 -14.84 2.10 10.60
N THR A 103 -14.14 1.80 11.70
CA THR A 103 -13.14 2.69 12.29
C THR A 103 -11.75 2.46 11.69
N GLN A 104 -11.33 1.20 11.56
CA GLN A 104 -10.07 0.80 10.93
C GLN A 104 -10.27 -0.44 10.07
N GLY A 105 -9.47 -0.59 9.02
CA GLY A 105 -9.50 -1.77 8.18
C GLY A 105 -8.21 -1.99 7.42
N CYS A 106 -7.86 -3.26 7.25
CA CYS A 106 -6.77 -3.68 6.38
C CYS A 106 -7.09 -5.01 5.70
N CYS A 107 -6.39 -5.28 4.61
CA CYS A 107 -6.54 -6.51 3.86
C CYS A 107 -5.24 -7.30 3.78
N PHE A 108 -5.37 -8.61 3.74
CA PHE A 108 -4.30 -9.55 3.46
C PHE A 108 -4.69 -10.46 2.29
N TYR A 109 -3.69 -10.92 1.58
CA TYR A 109 -3.86 -11.98 0.60
C TYR A 109 -3.20 -13.26 1.12
N GLN A 110 -3.99 -14.32 1.18
CA GLN A 110 -3.52 -15.65 1.54
C GLN A 110 -3.29 -16.45 0.26
N ALA A 111 -2.02 -16.55 -0.14
CA ALA A 111 -1.66 -17.17 -1.43
C ALA A 111 -2.04 -18.66 -1.52
N ALA A 112 -1.96 -19.39 -0.39
CA ALA A 112 -2.30 -20.82 -0.35
C ALA A 112 -3.77 -21.11 -0.69
N THR A 113 -4.69 -20.24 -0.25
CA THR A 113 -6.14 -20.38 -0.48
C THR A 113 -6.64 -19.43 -1.59
N GLN A 114 -5.77 -18.55 -2.09
CA GLN A 114 -6.12 -17.47 -3.04
C GLN A 114 -7.25 -16.56 -2.54
N GLN A 115 -7.31 -16.34 -1.22
CA GLN A 115 -8.35 -15.55 -0.59
C GLN A 115 -7.87 -14.16 -0.19
N ILE A 116 -8.76 -13.18 -0.35
CA ILE A 116 -8.60 -11.84 0.23
C ILE A 116 -9.28 -11.85 1.59
N VAL A 117 -8.50 -11.57 2.61
CA VAL A 117 -8.96 -11.50 4.01
C VAL A 117 -9.09 -10.03 4.39
N CYS A 118 -10.26 -9.63 4.85
CA CYS A 118 -10.57 -8.31 5.38
C CYS A 118 -10.59 -8.37 6.90
N CYS A 119 -9.77 -7.54 7.54
CA CYS A 119 -9.85 -7.28 8.97
C CYS A 119 -10.42 -5.88 9.18
N TYR A 120 -11.39 -5.72 10.05
CA TYR A 120 -12.02 -4.44 10.32
C TYR A 120 -12.36 -4.26 11.79
N SER A 121 -12.44 -3.02 12.26
CA SER A 121 -12.97 -2.64 13.56
C SER A 121 -14.07 -1.59 13.41
N GLY A 122 -14.88 -1.44 14.42
CA GLY A 122 -16.07 -0.59 14.41
C GLY A 122 -17.31 -1.40 14.78
N GLU A 123 -18.41 -1.18 14.11
CA GLU A 123 -19.63 -1.97 14.31
C GLU A 123 -19.44 -3.40 13.79
N ASP A 124 -19.83 -4.39 14.61
CA ASP A 124 -19.77 -5.80 14.24
C ASP A 124 -20.98 -6.19 13.37
N ASP A 125 -21.03 -5.64 12.17
CA ASP A 125 -22.03 -5.98 11.17
C ASP A 125 -21.38 -6.30 9.82
N GLU A 126 -20.90 -7.54 9.71
CA GLU A 126 -20.30 -8.06 8.48
C GLU A 126 -21.27 -7.95 7.28
N LYS A 127 -22.58 -8.18 7.49
CA LYS A 127 -23.56 -8.16 6.43
C LYS A 127 -23.72 -6.75 5.84
N ALA A 128 -23.77 -5.73 6.68
CA ALA A 128 -23.81 -4.34 6.25
C ALA A 128 -22.53 -3.97 5.50
N LEU A 129 -21.35 -4.30 6.06
CA LEU A 129 -20.06 -4.06 5.42
C LEU A 129 -19.96 -4.71 4.02
N ARG A 130 -20.34 -5.99 3.90
CA ARG A 130 -20.39 -6.70 2.61
C ARG A 130 -21.34 -6.00 1.61
N GLY A 131 -22.47 -5.53 2.09
CA GLY A 131 -23.46 -4.80 1.29
C GLY A 131 -22.88 -3.49 0.74
N GLU A 132 -22.16 -2.74 1.56
CA GLU A 132 -21.50 -1.50 1.14
C GLU A 132 -20.35 -1.74 0.16
N LEU A 133 -19.50 -2.73 0.43
CA LEU A 133 -18.38 -3.06 -0.47
C LEU A 133 -18.86 -3.53 -1.84
N ARG A 134 -19.95 -4.29 -1.93
CA ARG A 134 -20.56 -4.68 -3.22
C ARG A 134 -21.02 -3.51 -4.07
N ARG A 135 -21.34 -2.37 -3.48
CA ARG A 135 -21.71 -1.14 -4.20
C ARG A 135 -20.51 -0.33 -4.68
N ARG A 136 -19.33 -0.56 -4.05
CA ARG A 136 -18.11 0.23 -4.28
C ARG A 136 -17.07 -0.49 -5.11
N LEU A 137 -17.02 -1.82 -5.02
CA LEU A 137 -15.97 -2.65 -5.61
C LEU A 137 -16.54 -3.64 -6.63
N PRO A 138 -15.78 -3.94 -7.69
CA PRO A 138 -16.06 -5.06 -8.58
C PRO A 138 -16.08 -6.39 -7.82
N LYS A 139 -16.86 -7.35 -8.29
CA LYS A 139 -17.04 -8.65 -7.64
C LYS A 139 -15.72 -9.39 -7.34
N TYR A 140 -14.74 -9.31 -8.25
CA TYR A 140 -13.44 -10.00 -8.11
C TYR A 140 -12.54 -9.39 -7.03
N MET A 141 -12.82 -8.14 -6.58
CA MET A 141 -12.09 -7.44 -5.51
C MET A 141 -12.72 -7.62 -4.14
N LEU A 142 -13.92 -8.20 -4.06
CA LEU A 142 -14.58 -8.40 -2.77
C LEU A 142 -13.78 -9.37 -1.90
N PRO A 143 -13.57 -9.04 -0.62
CA PRO A 143 -12.96 -9.98 0.33
C PRO A 143 -13.76 -11.26 0.45
N ASP A 144 -13.04 -12.38 0.58
CA ASP A 144 -13.62 -13.71 0.75
C ASP A 144 -13.94 -13.99 2.23
N VAL A 145 -13.02 -13.55 3.11
CA VAL A 145 -13.09 -13.78 4.56
C VAL A 145 -13.08 -12.43 5.29
N TYR A 146 -13.85 -12.33 6.38
CA TYR A 146 -13.95 -11.13 7.19
C TYR A 146 -13.68 -11.47 8.65
N TYR A 147 -12.82 -10.66 9.30
CA TYR A 147 -12.57 -10.71 10.73
C TYR A 147 -12.93 -9.37 11.36
N HIS A 148 -13.92 -9.38 12.25
CA HIS A 148 -14.15 -8.25 13.12
C HIS A 148 -13.18 -8.30 14.29
N LEU A 149 -12.50 -7.19 14.54
CA LEU A 149 -11.52 -7.04 15.62
C LEU A 149 -11.95 -5.88 16.52
N PRO A 150 -12.10 -6.09 17.81
CA PRO A 150 -12.42 -4.99 18.75
C PRO A 150 -11.36 -3.89 18.68
N GLN A 151 -10.10 -4.28 18.49
CA GLN A 151 -8.96 -3.38 18.38
C GLN A 151 -7.86 -3.99 17.53
N PHE A 152 -7.21 -3.17 16.72
CA PHE A 152 -6.03 -3.55 15.94
C PHE A 152 -4.76 -3.46 16.78
N PRO A 153 -3.80 -4.42 16.65
CA PRO A 153 -2.46 -4.23 17.15
C PRO A 153 -1.80 -3.04 16.45
N GLN A 154 -1.14 -2.19 17.22
CA GLN A 154 -0.50 -0.99 16.70
C GLN A 154 1.01 -1.02 16.91
N THR A 155 1.74 -0.45 15.95
CA THR A 155 3.17 -0.14 16.09
C THR A 155 3.37 1.01 17.07
N MET A 156 4.62 1.25 17.50
CA MET A 156 4.97 2.39 18.36
C MET A 156 4.54 3.75 17.78
N ASN A 157 4.37 3.84 16.47
CA ASN A 157 3.95 5.05 15.76
C ASN A 157 2.43 5.12 15.50
N GLY A 158 1.63 4.29 16.17
CA GLY A 158 0.17 4.30 16.07
C GLY A 158 -0.41 3.74 14.76
N LYS A 159 0.40 3.09 13.92
CA LYS A 159 -0.07 2.41 12.70
C LYS A 159 -0.45 0.97 12.98
N ILE A 160 -1.37 0.40 12.19
CA ILE A 160 -1.71 -1.03 12.26
C ILE A 160 -0.43 -1.87 12.11
N ASP A 161 -0.14 -2.71 13.10
CA ASP A 161 0.94 -3.69 13.04
C ASP A 161 0.48 -4.93 12.25
N ARG A 162 0.69 -4.88 10.94
CA ARG A 162 0.27 -5.94 10.02
C ARG A 162 1.02 -7.25 10.23
N VAL A 163 2.27 -7.19 10.69
CA VAL A 163 3.08 -8.38 10.93
C VAL A 163 2.51 -9.15 12.11
N ARG A 164 2.29 -8.47 13.21
CA ARG A 164 1.69 -9.03 14.41
C ARG A 164 0.27 -9.55 14.14
N LEU A 165 -0.55 -8.77 13.45
CA LEU A 165 -1.91 -9.15 13.11
C LEU A 165 -1.96 -10.42 12.25
N ARG A 166 -1.05 -10.54 11.27
CA ARG A 166 -0.93 -11.73 10.44
C ARG A 166 -0.59 -12.97 11.26
N GLN A 167 0.33 -12.85 12.23
CA GLN A 167 0.71 -13.93 13.13
C GLN A 167 -0.45 -14.35 14.04
N GLU A 168 -1.17 -13.39 14.62
CA GLU A 168 -2.32 -13.65 15.51
C GLU A 168 -3.48 -14.36 14.80
N LEU A 169 -3.68 -14.07 13.51
CA LEU A 169 -4.74 -14.68 12.69
C LEU A 169 -4.30 -15.94 11.93
N GLY A 170 -3.01 -16.31 11.98
CA GLY A 170 -2.48 -17.48 11.27
C GLY A 170 -2.52 -17.34 9.73
N LEU A 171 -2.32 -16.14 9.20
CA LEU A 171 -2.42 -15.79 7.78
C LEU A 171 -1.08 -15.84 7.04
#